data_1859e48819b7e83be465fcc83ab661e7
#
_entry.id   1859e48819b7e83be465fcc83ab661e7
#
_cell.length_a   1.000
_cell.length_b   1.000
_cell.length_c   1.000
_cell.angle_alpha   90.00
_cell.angle_beta   90.00
_cell.angle_gamma   90.00
#
_symmetry.space_group_name_H-M   'P 1'
#
loop_
_entity.id
_entity.type
_entity.pdbx_description
1 polymer ?
#
loop_
_entity_poly.entity_id
_entity_poly.type
_entity_poly.pdbx_seq_one_letter_code
_entity_poly.pdbx_strand_id
1 'polypeptide(L)'
;MEQYVIKGGNPLNGEVEIGGAKNAALAILAAAIMTDETVTIENLPNVRDINVLLQAIAEIGAMVDRIDAHTVKINGSFIKDVTVDNEFIRRIRASYYLIGALLGKYKKAEVALPGGCDIGSRPIDLHIKGFRAMGAEVDIAHGLVIAEAEKLNGTHIYLDKVSVGATINIMMAASMAEGKTVIENAAKEPHVVDVANFLNSMGANIRGAGTDVIRIVGVEKLHKTEYSVIPDQIEAGTFMFAAAAAGGDVLVKDVIPKHLEATTAKLVEAGCKVEEFDDAVRIISDGKLPVSYTHLTL
;
A
#
# COMPACT_ATOMS: atom_id res chain seq x y z
N MET A 1 12.52 -26.07 -9.32
CA MET A 1 11.93 -25.73 -8.00
C MET A 1 13.04 -25.06 -7.22
N GLU A 2 12.88 -23.81 -6.83
CA GLU A 2 13.86 -23.09 -6.01
C GLU A 2 13.65 -23.48 -4.54
N GLN A 3 14.73 -23.61 -3.78
CA GLN A 3 14.66 -23.89 -2.34
C GLN A 3 15.73 -23.09 -1.60
N TYR A 4 15.42 -22.68 -0.39
CA TYR A 4 16.38 -22.04 0.51
C TYR A 4 17.01 -23.12 1.40
N VAL A 5 18.35 -23.12 1.49
CA VAL A 5 19.09 -23.97 2.43
C VAL A 5 19.67 -23.05 3.50
N ILE A 6 19.15 -23.14 4.72
CA ILE A 6 19.52 -22.25 5.82
C ILE A 6 20.27 -23.02 6.89
N LYS A 7 21.48 -22.55 7.26
CA LYS A 7 22.26 -23.04 8.39
C LYS A 7 22.20 -21.99 9.50
N GLY A 8 21.32 -22.23 10.48
CA GLY A 8 21.11 -21.34 11.62
C GLY A 8 22.24 -21.39 12.66
N GLY A 9 22.03 -20.69 13.78
CA GLY A 9 22.93 -20.67 14.94
C GLY A 9 24.05 -19.63 14.90
N ASN A 10 23.99 -18.69 13.94
CA ASN A 10 24.94 -17.58 13.87
C ASN A 10 24.27 -16.27 14.31
N PRO A 11 24.92 -15.47 15.17
CA PRO A 11 24.42 -14.15 15.50
C PRO A 11 24.51 -13.22 14.27
N LEU A 12 23.56 -12.28 14.18
CA LEU A 12 23.52 -11.27 13.11
C LEU A 12 24.21 -9.98 13.60
N ASN A 13 25.20 -9.53 12.84
CA ASN A 13 25.92 -8.29 13.17
C ASN A 13 26.13 -7.47 11.90
N GLY A 14 25.93 -6.15 12.00
CA GLY A 14 26.16 -5.22 10.89
C GLY A 14 25.02 -4.23 10.68
N GLU A 15 24.92 -3.74 9.46
CA GLU A 15 23.95 -2.73 9.06
C GLU A 15 23.09 -3.25 7.90
N VAL A 16 21.83 -2.80 7.85
CA VAL A 16 20.92 -3.05 6.72
C VAL A 16 20.19 -1.76 6.36
N GLU A 17 20.15 -1.44 5.09
CA GLU A 17 19.41 -0.32 4.53
C GLU A 17 18.03 -0.81 4.07
N ILE A 18 16.97 -0.09 4.46
CA ILE A 18 15.59 -0.46 4.17
C ILE A 18 15.12 0.22 2.91
N GLY A 19 14.56 -0.56 1.99
CA GLY A 19 13.98 -0.06 0.76
C GLY A 19 12.59 0.55 0.93
N GLY A 20 12.03 1.04 -0.18
CA GLY A 20 10.70 1.62 -0.19
C GLY A 20 9.59 0.62 0.12
N ALA A 21 8.54 1.11 0.78
CA ALA A 21 7.41 0.30 1.25
C ALA A 21 6.63 -0.30 0.07
N LYS A 22 6.71 -1.62 -0.11
CA LYS A 22 6.00 -2.33 -1.19
C LYS A 22 4.51 -2.02 -1.21
N ASN A 23 3.86 -2.04 -0.06
CA ASN A 23 2.41 -1.86 0.03
C ASN A 23 1.98 -0.41 -0.26
N ALA A 24 2.80 0.58 0.07
CA ALA A 24 2.60 1.97 -0.33
C ALA A 24 2.81 2.13 -1.84
N ALA A 25 3.94 1.63 -2.35
CA ALA A 25 4.30 1.72 -3.76
C ALA A 25 3.22 1.16 -4.70
N LEU A 26 2.64 0.00 -4.37
CA LEU A 26 1.56 -0.60 -5.17
C LEU A 26 0.32 0.31 -5.28
N ALA A 27 -0.08 0.95 -4.20
CA ALA A 27 -1.22 1.87 -4.21
C ALA A 27 -0.88 3.21 -4.88
N ILE A 28 0.34 3.73 -4.67
CA ILE A 28 0.85 4.96 -5.30
C ILE A 28 0.96 4.78 -6.82
N LEU A 29 1.45 3.64 -7.30
CA LEU A 29 1.50 3.33 -8.73
C LEU A 29 0.11 3.29 -9.37
N ALA A 30 -0.88 2.72 -8.66
CA ALA A 30 -2.26 2.75 -9.12
C ALA A 30 -2.82 4.18 -9.11
N ALA A 31 -2.52 4.99 -8.10
CA ALA A 31 -2.96 6.38 -8.03
C ALA A 31 -2.28 7.29 -9.08
N ALA A 32 -1.05 6.96 -9.52
CA ALA A 32 -0.31 7.75 -10.50
C ALA A 32 -1.00 7.86 -11.86
N ILE A 33 -1.85 6.87 -12.22
CA ILE A 33 -2.61 6.93 -13.48
C ILE A 33 -3.80 7.90 -13.44
N MET A 34 -4.12 8.46 -12.28
CA MET A 34 -5.28 9.35 -12.10
C MET A 34 -5.07 10.75 -12.69
N THR A 35 -3.86 11.10 -13.09
CA THR A 35 -3.54 12.34 -13.81
C THR A 35 -3.16 12.10 -15.27
N ASP A 36 -3.34 13.13 -16.12
CA ASP A 36 -2.85 13.15 -17.50
C ASP A 36 -1.44 13.76 -17.60
N GLU A 37 -0.86 14.15 -16.49
CA GLU A 37 0.48 14.70 -16.40
C GLU A 37 1.48 13.63 -15.96
N THR A 38 2.76 13.84 -16.22
CA THR A 38 3.80 12.86 -15.84
C THR A 38 4.12 12.96 -14.36
N VAL A 39 4.01 11.83 -13.67
CA VAL A 39 4.37 11.66 -12.26
C VAL A 39 5.69 10.90 -12.16
N THR A 40 6.62 11.38 -11.35
CA THR A 40 7.87 10.68 -11.01
C THR A 40 7.72 10.05 -9.63
N ILE A 41 8.00 8.75 -9.52
CA ILE A 41 7.96 8.01 -8.26
C ILE A 41 9.33 7.42 -8.00
N GLU A 42 9.88 7.75 -6.82
CA GLU A 42 11.19 7.33 -6.36
C GLU A 42 11.08 6.36 -5.18
N ASN A 43 12.20 5.76 -4.82
CA ASN A 43 12.32 4.77 -3.75
C ASN A 43 11.36 3.58 -3.93
N LEU A 44 11.16 3.12 -5.17
CA LEU A 44 10.38 1.92 -5.44
C LEU A 44 11.16 0.67 -5.07
N PRO A 45 10.58 -0.30 -4.35
CA PRO A 45 11.24 -1.58 -4.12
C PRO A 45 11.31 -2.39 -5.43
N ASN A 46 12.47 -2.98 -5.70
CA ASN A 46 12.64 -3.82 -6.89
C ASN A 46 12.13 -5.25 -6.63
N VAL A 47 10.82 -5.40 -6.59
CA VAL A 47 10.14 -6.69 -6.33
C VAL A 47 9.17 -7.04 -7.45
N ARG A 48 8.85 -8.33 -7.55
CA ARG A 48 7.99 -8.87 -8.62
C ARG A 48 6.64 -8.16 -8.72
N ASP A 49 5.96 -7.92 -7.60
CA ASP A 49 4.62 -7.31 -7.58
C ASP A 49 4.62 -5.91 -8.22
N ILE A 50 5.66 -5.11 -7.98
CA ILE A 50 5.84 -3.78 -8.59
C ILE A 50 5.97 -3.91 -10.10
N ASN A 51 6.83 -4.83 -10.57
CA ASN A 51 7.05 -5.03 -12.01
C ASN A 51 5.76 -5.51 -12.73
N VAL A 52 5.00 -6.39 -12.10
CA VAL A 52 3.72 -6.87 -12.63
C VAL A 52 2.69 -5.74 -12.71
N LEU A 53 2.60 -4.88 -11.68
CA LEU A 53 1.66 -3.76 -11.70
C LEU A 53 2.05 -2.71 -12.74
N LEU A 54 3.34 -2.39 -12.88
CA LEU A 54 3.83 -1.48 -13.92
C LEU A 54 3.51 -2.00 -15.33
N GLN A 55 3.68 -3.30 -15.55
CA GLN A 55 3.29 -3.92 -16.81
C GLN A 55 1.79 -3.79 -17.08
N ALA A 56 0.95 -4.08 -16.08
CA ALA A 56 -0.50 -3.95 -16.21
C ALA A 56 -0.94 -2.51 -16.51
N ILE A 57 -0.32 -1.53 -15.86
CA ILE A 57 -0.56 -0.10 -16.12
C ILE A 57 -0.15 0.28 -17.54
N ALA A 58 0.96 -0.26 -18.07
CA ALA A 58 1.38 -0.03 -19.44
C ALA A 58 0.43 -0.69 -20.45
N GLU A 59 -0.07 -1.89 -20.19
CA GLU A 59 -0.98 -2.63 -21.07
C GLU A 59 -2.32 -1.90 -21.28
N ILE A 60 -2.84 -1.21 -20.27
CA ILE A 60 -4.04 -0.37 -20.43
C ILE A 60 -3.78 0.97 -21.14
N GLY A 61 -2.52 1.25 -21.48
CA GLY A 61 -2.11 2.38 -22.30
C GLY A 61 -1.41 3.52 -21.57
N ALA A 62 -1.10 3.42 -20.28
CA ALA A 62 -0.26 4.41 -19.63
C ALA A 62 1.18 4.35 -20.18
N MET A 63 1.81 5.50 -20.31
CA MET A 63 3.25 5.55 -20.56
C MET A 63 3.99 5.26 -19.25
N VAL A 64 4.84 4.24 -19.25
CA VAL A 64 5.68 3.85 -18.13
C VAL A 64 7.13 3.87 -18.59
N ASP A 65 7.91 4.78 -18.02
CA ASP A 65 9.34 4.93 -18.30
C ASP A 65 10.15 4.66 -17.03
N ARG A 66 10.90 3.57 -17.02
CA ARG A 66 11.73 3.17 -15.89
C ARG A 66 13.10 3.81 -16.01
N ILE A 67 13.38 4.77 -15.15
CA ILE A 67 14.64 5.52 -15.15
C ILE A 67 15.78 4.65 -14.59
N ASP A 68 15.50 3.96 -13.48
CA ASP A 68 16.44 3.03 -12.84
C ASP A 68 15.68 1.92 -12.07
N ALA A 69 16.37 1.18 -11.19
CA ALA A 69 15.77 0.10 -10.42
C ALA A 69 14.70 0.58 -9.43
N HIS A 70 14.75 1.86 -9.01
CA HIS A 70 13.96 2.43 -7.91
C HIS A 70 13.15 3.66 -8.32
N THR A 71 13.26 4.10 -9.60
CA THR A 71 12.58 5.31 -10.10
C THR A 71 11.81 5.02 -11.38
N VAL A 72 10.55 5.47 -11.42
CA VAL A 72 9.69 5.34 -12.60
C VAL A 72 8.94 6.65 -12.88
N LYS A 73 8.73 6.94 -14.16
CA LYS A 73 7.81 7.98 -14.63
C LYS A 73 6.57 7.35 -15.22
N ILE A 74 5.41 7.83 -14.79
CA ILE A 74 4.10 7.35 -15.27
C ILE A 74 3.29 8.52 -15.80
N ASN A 75 2.65 8.31 -16.95
CA ASN A 75 1.71 9.27 -17.52
C ASN A 75 0.44 8.54 -17.97
N GLY A 76 -0.69 8.90 -17.37
CA GLY A 76 -1.99 8.25 -17.61
C GLY A 76 -2.82 8.85 -18.73
N SER A 77 -2.30 9.81 -19.53
CA SER A 77 -3.06 10.51 -20.57
C SER A 77 -3.49 9.65 -21.75
N PHE A 78 -2.79 8.53 -21.97
CA PHE A 78 -3.02 7.64 -23.11
C PHE A 78 -3.83 6.38 -22.76
N ILE A 79 -4.30 6.26 -21.54
CA ILE A 79 -5.15 5.14 -21.13
C ILE A 79 -6.46 5.19 -21.93
N LYS A 80 -6.73 4.13 -22.67
CA LYS A 80 -7.92 3.98 -23.52
C LYS A 80 -8.83 2.86 -23.07
N ASP A 81 -8.26 1.90 -22.37
CA ASP A 81 -8.97 0.74 -21.84
C ASP A 81 -9.01 0.78 -20.32
N VAL A 82 -10.15 0.53 -19.76
CA VAL A 82 -10.37 0.45 -18.31
C VAL A 82 -10.53 -1.00 -17.84
N THR A 83 -10.27 -1.95 -18.73
CA THR A 83 -10.30 -3.39 -18.48
C THR A 83 -8.90 -3.90 -18.19
N VAL A 84 -8.68 -4.34 -16.96
CA VAL A 84 -7.40 -4.87 -16.48
C VAL A 84 -7.58 -6.37 -16.21
N ASP A 85 -7.35 -7.18 -17.23
CA ASP A 85 -7.52 -8.63 -17.17
C ASP A 85 -6.41 -9.35 -17.93
N ASN A 86 -5.31 -9.66 -17.25
CA ASN A 86 -4.26 -10.52 -17.77
C ASN A 86 -3.82 -11.56 -16.73
N GLU A 87 -3.08 -12.57 -17.21
CA GLU A 87 -2.63 -13.68 -16.35
C GLU A 87 -1.76 -13.21 -15.16
N PHE A 88 -0.98 -12.16 -15.35
CA PHE A 88 -0.07 -11.65 -14.32
C PHE A 88 -0.84 -10.88 -13.25
N ILE A 89 -1.78 -10.03 -13.65
CA ILE A 89 -2.58 -9.23 -12.72
C ILE A 89 -3.47 -10.10 -11.83
N ARG A 90 -3.96 -11.23 -12.34
CA ARG A 90 -4.71 -12.22 -11.57
C ARG A 90 -3.88 -12.87 -10.45
N ARG A 91 -2.54 -12.79 -10.52
CA ARG A 91 -1.61 -13.36 -9.54
C ARG A 91 -1.22 -12.40 -8.43
N ILE A 92 -1.48 -11.11 -8.59
CA ILE A 92 -1.19 -10.09 -7.57
C ILE A 92 -2.47 -9.54 -6.98
N ARG A 93 -2.47 -9.47 -5.65
CA ARG A 93 -3.64 -8.96 -4.93
C ARG A 93 -3.83 -7.44 -5.09
N ALA A 94 -2.75 -6.71 -5.31
CA ALA A 94 -2.78 -5.26 -5.44
C ALA A 94 -3.53 -4.75 -6.69
N SER A 95 -3.91 -5.65 -7.62
CA SER A 95 -4.72 -5.31 -8.79
C SER A 95 -5.99 -4.53 -8.45
N TYR A 96 -6.60 -4.82 -7.30
CA TYR A 96 -7.85 -4.14 -6.90
C TYR A 96 -7.65 -2.64 -6.61
N TYR A 97 -6.44 -2.14 -6.38
CA TYR A 97 -6.21 -0.69 -6.27
C TYR A 97 -6.53 0.05 -7.57
N LEU A 98 -6.40 -0.62 -8.71
CA LEU A 98 -6.78 -0.06 -10.00
C LEU A 98 -8.28 0.22 -10.11
N ILE A 99 -9.15 -0.48 -9.34
CA ILE A 99 -10.59 -0.22 -9.33
C ILE A 99 -10.85 1.23 -8.87
N GLY A 100 -10.31 1.63 -7.72
CA GLY A 100 -10.51 2.97 -7.18
C GLY A 100 -9.91 4.06 -8.05
N ALA A 101 -8.72 3.82 -8.61
CA ALA A 101 -8.04 4.76 -9.49
C ALA A 101 -8.80 4.97 -10.81
N LEU A 102 -9.19 3.89 -11.51
CA LEU A 102 -9.92 3.96 -12.77
C LEU A 102 -11.33 4.51 -12.58
N LEU A 103 -12.06 4.04 -11.56
CA LEU A 103 -13.39 4.53 -11.23
C LEU A 103 -13.36 6.03 -10.89
N GLY A 104 -12.37 6.49 -10.13
CA GLY A 104 -12.18 7.90 -9.80
C GLY A 104 -11.99 8.77 -11.03
N LYS A 105 -11.09 8.37 -11.96
CA LYS A 105 -10.76 9.14 -13.15
C LYS A 105 -11.77 8.98 -14.29
N TYR A 106 -12.09 7.72 -14.62
CA TYR A 106 -12.86 7.39 -15.84
C TYR A 106 -14.33 7.09 -15.56
N LYS A 107 -14.75 7.01 -14.30
CA LYS A 107 -16.09 6.61 -13.87
C LYS A 107 -16.45 5.19 -14.28
N LYS A 108 -15.45 4.43 -14.72
CA LYS A 108 -15.56 3.03 -15.10
C LYS A 108 -14.29 2.27 -14.77
N ALA A 109 -14.42 1.04 -14.31
CA ALA A 109 -13.32 0.11 -14.06
C ALA A 109 -13.80 -1.33 -14.24
N GLU A 110 -13.01 -2.14 -14.94
CA GLU A 110 -13.19 -3.58 -15.05
C GLU A 110 -11.87 -4.25 -14.67
N VAL A 111 -11.78 -4.82 -13.49
CA VAL A 111 -10.54 -5.35 -12.96
C VAL A 111 -10.70 -6.81 -12.55
N ALA A 112 -9.77 -7.66 -12.99
CA ALA A 112 -9.78 -9.06 -12.61
C ALA A 112 -9.80 -9.23 -11.08
N LEU A 113 -10.65 -10.14 -10.61
CA LEU A 113 -10.68 -10.49 -9.19
C LEU A 113 -9.27 -10.84 -8.71
N PRO A 114 -8.83 -10.26 -7.60
CA PRO A 114 -7.48 -10.50 -7.11
C PRO A 114 -7.30 -11.97 -6.75
N GLY A 115 -6.30 -12.57 -7.37
CA GLY A 115 -5.81 -13.90 -7.00
C GLY A 115 -4.78 -13.83 -5.88
N GLY A 116 -4.10 -14.89 -5.68
CA GLY A 116 -2.82 -15.03 -4.99
C GLY A 116 -2.71 -14.67 -3.52
N CYS A 117 -2.25 -15.36 -2.70
CA CYS A 117 -1.95 -15.43 -1.27
C CYS A 117 -2.98 -16.24 -0.50
N ASP A 118 -2.65 -17.50 -0.25
CA ASP A 118 -3.50 -18.48 0.47
C ASP A 118 -3.58 -18.24 1.99
N ILE A 119 -3.45 -16.98 2.44
CA ILE A 119 -3.54 -16.61 3.87
C ILE A 119 -5.02 -16.45 4.31
N GLY A 120 -5.95 -17.05 3.58
CA GLY A 120 -7.38 -17.03 3.90
C GLY A 120 -8.22 -16.07 3.05
N SER A 121 -9.53 -16.13 3.23
CA SER A 121 -10.50 -15.30 2.52
C SER A 121 -10.30 -13.82 2.85
N ARG A 122 -10.14 -13.01 1.84
CA ARG A 122 -10.06 -11.55 1.96
C ARG A 122 -11.05 -10.91 1.00
N PRO A 123 -12.33 -10.85 1.38
CA PRO A 123 -13.39 -10.33 0.53
C PRO A 123 -13.18 -8.85 0.20
N ILE A 124 -13.72 -8.41 -0.93
CA ILE A 124 -13.71 -7.01 -1.38
C ILE A 124 -15.05 -6.30 -1.11
N ASP A 125 -15.89 -6.87 -0.27
CA ASP A 125 -17.20 -6.37 0.12
C ASP A 125 -17.19 -4.92 0.61
N LEU A 126 -16.19 -4.55 1.42
CA LEU A 126 -16.01 -3.18 1.91
C LEU A 126 -15.63 -2.19 0.79
N HIS A 127 -14.88 -2.62 -0.20
CA HIS A 127 -14.59 -1.81 -1.39
C HIS A 127 -15.87 -1.54 -2.16
N ILE A 128 -16.63 -2.61 -2.45
CA ILE A 128 -17.92 -2.53 -3.15
C ILE A 128 -18.92 -1.67 -2.39
N LYS A 129 -19.02 -1.83 -1.06
CA LYS A 129 -19.84 -1.00 -0.18
C LYS A 129 -19.51 0.49 -0.37
N GLY A 130 -18.22 0.83 -0.34
CA GLY A 130 -17.77 2.21 -0.50
C GLY A 130 -18.11 2.78 -1.87
N PHE A 131 -17.84 2.07 -2.94
CA PHE A 131 -18.15 2.53 -4.30
C PHE A 131 -19.66 2.69 -4.55
N ARG A 132 -20.47 1.74 -4.07
CA ARG A 132 -21.93 1.85 -4.13
C ARG A 132 -22.47 3.03 -3.33
N ALA A 133 -21.91 3.30 -2.16
CA ALA A 133 -22.28 4.47 -1.37
C ALA A 133 -21.97 5.79 -2.09
N MET A 134 -20.96 5.82 -2.94
CA MET A 134 -20.60 6.96 -3.78
C MET A 134 -21.44 7.05 -5.07
N GLY A 135 -22.37 6.11 -5.31
CA GLY A 135 -23.26 6.10 -6.46
C GLY A 135 -22.79 5.24 -7.64
N ALA A 136 -21.76 4.43 -7.49
CA ALA A 136 -21.37 3.48 -8.53
C ALA A 136 -22.25 2.22 -8.51
N GLU A 137 -22.57 1.72 -9.69
CA GLU A 137 -23.05 0.36 -9.88
C GLU A 137 -21.83 -0.57 -9.87
N VAL A 138 -21.87 -1.62 -9.06
CA VAL A 138 -20.75 -2.57 -8.95
C VAL A 138 -21.30 -3.99 -9.03
N ASP A 139 -20.75 -4.77 -9.95
CA ASP A 139 -21.08 -6.19 -10.15
C ASP A 139 -19.79 -7.04 -10.20
N ILE A 140 -19.95 -8.33 -9.97
CA ILE A 140 -18.90 -9.33 -10.15
C ILE A 140 -19.39 -10.34 -11.19
N ALA A 141 -18.80 -10.25 -12.37
CA ALA A 141 -19.15 -11.13 -13.48
C ALA A 141 -17.89 -11.60 -14.22
N HIS A 142 -17.90 -12.84 -14.69
CA HIS A 142 -16.81 -13.44 -15.47
C HIS A 142 -15.40 -13.36 -14.81
N GLY A 143 -15.36 -13.31 -13.48
CA GLY A 143 -14.11 -13.17 -12.73
C GLY A 143 -13.54 -11.75 -12.72
N LEU A 144 -14.35 -10.76 -13.07
CA LEU A 144 -14.03 -9.33 -13.02
C LEU A 144 -14.90 -8.62 -11.98
N VAL A 145 -14.34 -7.60 -11.36
CA VAL A 145 -15.10 -6.55 -10.67
C VAL A 145 -15.38 -5.48 -11.70
N ILE A 146 -16.65 -5.25 -11.99
CA ILE A 146 -17.12 -4.23 -12.94
C ILE A 146 -17.74 -3.12 -12.11
N ALA A 147 -17.21 -1.92 -12.19
CA ALA A 147 -17.72 -0.75 -11.49
C ALA A 147 -17.93 0.38 -12.49
N GLU A 148 -19.11 1.00 -12.48
CA GLU A 148 -19.48 2.10 -13.37
C GLU A 148 -20.33 3.13 -12.65
N ALA A 149 -20.16 4.40 -13.00
CA ALA A 149 -20.97 5.50 -12.47
C ALA A 149 -21.08 6.61 -13.52
N GLU A 150 -22.23 7.23 -13.63
CA GLU A 150 -22.36 8.48 -14.40
C GLU A 150 -21.52 9.58 -13.73
N LYS A 151 -21.59 9.65 -12.39
CA LYS A 151 -20.78 10.49 -11.53
C LYS A 151 -20.58 9.85 -10.16
N LEU A 152 -19.49 10.18 -9.50
CA LEU A 152 -19.27 9.82 -8.11
C LEU A 152 -19.63 10.99 -7.22
N ASN A 153 -20.40 10.73 -6.17
CA ASN A 153 -20.83 11.73 -5.20
C ASN A 153 -20.15 11.50 -3.85
N GLY A 154 -19.70 12.59 -3.25
CA GLY A 154 -19.19 12.57 -1.90
C GLY A 154 -20.28 12.15 -0.91
N THR A 155 -19.92 11.29 0.04
CA THR A 155 -20.87 10.70 0.99
C THR A 155 -20.16 10.31 2.29
N HIS A 156 -20.94 9.88 3.28
CA HIS A 156 -20.45 9.35 4.53
C HIS A 156 -20.39 7.82 4.46
N ILE A 157 -19.21 7.25 4.70
CA ILE A 157 -18.96 5.81 4.61
C ILE A 157 -18.37 5.33 5.93
N TYR A 158 -19.10 4.46 6.62
CA TYR A 158 -18.60 3.73 7.79
C TYR A 158 -18.13 2.34 7.36
N LEU A 159 -16.87 2.01 7.67
CA LEU A 159 -16.31 0.68 7.43
C LEU A 159 -16.59 -0.23 8.63
N ASP A 160 -17.32 -1.32 8.43
CA ASP A 160 -17.70 -2.25 9.50
C ASP A 160 -16.50 -2.93 10.16
N LYS A 161 -15.39 -3.00 9.41
CA LYS A 161 -14.08 -3.45 9.86
C LYS A 161 -13.01 -2.52 9.30
N VAL A 162 -11.95 -2.30 10.05
CA VAL A 162 -10.77 -1.60 9.55
C VAL A 162 -10.19 -2.38 8.36
N SER A 163 -10.07 -1.73 7.23
CA SER A 163 -9.56 -2.32 6.00
C SER A 163 -8.67 -1.35 5.24
N VAL A 164 -7.39 -1.66 5.17
CA VAL A 164 -6.40 -0.87 4.41
C VAL A 164 -6.80 -0.75 2.95
N GLY A 165 -7.11 -1.88 2.31
CA GLY A 165 -7.47 -1.91 0.90
C GLY A 165 -8.71 -1.09 0.58
N ALA A 166 -9.79 -1.23 1.37
CA ALA A 166 -11.00 -0.45 1.18
C ALA A 166 -10.76 1.03 1.44
N THR A 167 -10.05 1.38 2.51
CA THR A 167 -9.71 2.79 2.83
C THR A 167 -8.98 3.45 1.66
N ILE A 168 -7.93 2.83 1.13
CA ILE A 168 -7.14 3.38 0.01
C ILE A 168 -7.97 3.48 -1.28
N ASN A 169 -8.71 2.42 -1.63
CA ASN A 169 -9.52 2.42 -2.85
C ASN A 169 -10.62 3.48 -2.83
N ILE A 170 -11.35 3.58 -1.72
CA ILE A 170 -12.38 4.61 -1.53
C ILE A 170 -11.74 6.00 -1.56
N MET A 171 -10.59 6.17 -0.93
CA MET A 171 -9.86 7.44 -0.90
C MET A 171 -9.46 7.88 -2.31
N MET A 172 -8.94 6.99 -3.15
CA MET A 172 -8.63 7.29 -4.56
C MET A 172 -9.89 7.71 -5.33
N ALA A 173 -10.96 6.92 -5.30
CA ALA A 173 -12.19 7.24 -6.00
C ALA A 173 -12.80 8.57 -5.50
N ALA A 174 -12.79 8.81 -4.18
CA ALA A 174 -13.32 10.01 -3.56
C ALA A 174 -12.51 11.28 -3.88
N SER A 175 -11.23 11.14 -4.21
CA SER A 175 -10.37 12.28 -4.56
C SER A 175 -10.85 13.02 -5.83
N MET A 176 -11.65 12.37 -6.68
CA MET A 176 -12.23 12.95 -7.89
C MET A 176 -13.77 12.85 -7.92
N ALA A 177 -14.42 12.70 -6.77
CA ALA A 177 -15.86 12.68 -6.63
C ALA A 177 -16.41 14.11 -6.43
N GLU A 178 -17.66 14.35 -6.77
CA GLU A 178 -18.32 15.63 -6.50
C GLU A 178 -18.63 15.77 -5.00
N GLY A 179 -18.18 16.85 -4.38
CA GLY A 179 -18.50 17.18 -2.98
C GLY A 179 -17.53 16.56 -1.97
N LYS A 180 -18.02 16.21 -0.78
CA LYS A 180 -17.21 15.77 0.36
C LYS A 180 -17.52 14.32 0.74
N THR A 181 -16.48 13.51 0.83
CA THR A 181 -16.54 12.15 1.39
C THR A 181 -15.94 12.13 2.80
N VAL A 182 -16.58 11.39 3.68
CA VAL A 182 -16.04 11.06 5.01
C VAL A 182 -15.96 9.56 5.14
N ILE A 183 -14.77 9.03 5.42
CA ILE A 183 -14.55 7.62 5.71
C ILE A 183 -14.34 7.50 7.21
N GLU A 184 -15.21 6.76 7.91
CA GLU A 184 -15.08 6.43 9.33
C GLU A 184 -14.64 4.98 9.53
N ASN A 185 -13.98 4.72 10.66
CA ASN A 185 -13.28 3.48 10.96
C ASN A 185 -12.23 3.12 9.90
N ALA A 186 -11.56 4.16 9.39
CA ALA A 186 -10.51 4.07 8.39
C ALA A 186 -9.25 3.38 8.95
N ALA A 187 -8.48 2.76 8.07
CA ALA A 187 -7.17 2.22 8.39
C ALA A 187 -6.16 3.36 8.64
N LYS A 188 -5.22 3.13 9.56
CA LYS A 188 -4.29 4.16 10.08
C LYS A 188 -2.83 3.88 9.73
N GLU A 189 -2.56 2.78 9.06
CA GLU A 189 -1.22 2.32 8.75
C GLU A 189 -0.43 3.36 7.95
N PRO A 190 0.90 3.44 8.14
CA PRO A 190 1.75 4.42 7.47
C PRO A 190 1.58 4.48 5.96
N HIS A 191 1.39 3.36 5.28
CA HIS A 191 1.18 3.34 3.84
C HIS A 191 -0.17 3.91 3.39
N VAL A 192 -1.19 3.98 4.27
CA VAL A 192 -2.44 4.72 4.00
C VAL A 192 -2.19 6.21 4.03
N VAL A 193 -1.38 6.67 5.00
CA VAL A 193 -0.95 8.07 5.12
C VAL A 193 -0.10 8.46 3.91
N ASP A 194 0.80 7.59 3.48
CA ASP A 194 1.68 7.83 2.35
C ASP A 194 0.90 8.02 1.04
N VAL A 195 -0.11 7.17 0.78
CA VAL A 195 -1.00 7.34 -0.38
C VAL A 195 -1.79 8.65 -0.30
N ALA A 196 -2.27 9.04 0.89
CA ALA A 196 -2.95 10.32 1.06
C ALA A 196 -2.02 11.51 0.79
N ASN A 197 -0.76 11.44 1.25
CA ASN A 197 0.26 12.46 1.00
C ASN A 197 0.60 12.54 -0.50
N PHE A 198 0.75 11.39 -1.16
CA PHE A 198 0.96 11.32 -2.60
C PHE A 198 -0.20 11.96 -3.37
N LEU A 199 -1.45 11.61 -3.09
CA LEU A 199 -2.61 12.21 -3.73
C LEU A 199 -2.69 13.73 -3.45
N ASN A 200 -2.40 14.15 -2.22
CA ASN A 200 -2.34 15.58 -1.88
C ASN A 200 -1.22 16.32 -2.63
N SER A 201 -0.07 15.70 -2.86
CA SER A 201 1.00 16.28 -3.68
C SER A 201 0.57 16.45 -5.15
N MET A 202 -0.39 15.64 -5.62
CA MET A 202 -1.03 15.77 -6.91
C MET A 202 -2.17 16.80 -6.92
N GLY A 203 -2.50 17.44 -5.80
CA GLY A 203 -3.55 18.46 -5.69
C GLY A 203 -4.88 17.97 -5.11
N ALA A 204 -4.96 16.75 -4.60
CA ALA A 204 -6.13 16.29 -3.86
C ALA A 204 -6.29 17.04 -2.53
N ASN A 205 -7.47 16.96 -1.93
CA ASN A 205 -7.76 17.58 -0.64
C ASN A 205 -8.21 16.50 0.37
N ILE A 206 -7.23 15.83 0.96
CA ILE A 206 -7.41 14.73 1.91
C ILE A 206 -6.86 15.15 3.27
N ARG A 207 -7.66 14.96 4.33
CA ARG A 207 -7.28 15.28 5.70
C ARG A 207 -7.66 14.14 6.64
N GLY A 208 -6.89 13.96 7.70
CA GLY A 208 -7.15 12.96 8.74
C GLY A 208 -6.62 11.56 8.43
N ALA A 209 -5.83 11.36 7.36
CA ALA A 209 -5.09 10.13 7.16
C ALA A 209 -4.19 9.84 8.37
N GLY A 210 -4.14 8.58 8.81
CA GLY A 210 -3.49 8.18 10.07
C GLY A 210 -4.41 8.24 11.29
N THR A 211 -5.64 8.73 11.14
CA THR A 211 -6.69 8.64 12.15
C THR A 211 -7.82 7.72 11.67
N ASP A 212 -8.81 7.48 12.53
CA ASP A 212 -10.00 6.68 12.19
C ASP A 212 -11.01 7.41 11.31
N VAL A 213 -10.81 8.71 11.04
CA VAL A 213 -11.71 9.51 10.20
C VAL A 213 -10.93 10.26 9.14
N ILE A 214 -11.14 9.90 7.87
CA ILE A 214 -10.56 10.58 6.72
C ILE A 214 -11.63 11.43 6.04
N ARG A 215 -11.31 12.69 5.75
CA ARG A 215 -12.16 13.64 5.05
C ARG A 215 -11.54 14.02 3.73
N ILE A 216 -12.31 13.90 2.66
CA ILE A 216 -11.86 14.14 1.30
C ILE A 216 -12.82 15.11 0.64
N VAL A 217 -12.30 16.19 0.08
CA VAL A 217 -13.06 17.05 -0.82
C VAL A 217 -12.56 16.76 -2.22
N GLY A 218 -13.44 16.26 -3.06
CA GLY A 218 -13.06 15.87 -4.41
C GLY A 218 -12.63 17.07 -5.24
N VAL A 219 -11.73 16.83 -6.17
CA VAL A 219 -11.19 17.82 -7.10
C VAL A 219 -11.49 17.40 -8.54
N GLU A 220 -11.58 18.37 -9.43
CA GLU A 220 -11.87 18.14 -10.83
C GLU A 220 -10.69 17.48 -11.55
N LYS A 221 -9.44 17.81 -11.14
CA LYS A 221 -8.22 17.37 -11.78
C LYS A 221 -7.10 17.17 -10.76
N LEU A 222 -6.29 16.12 -11.01
CA LEU A 222 -5.01 15.89 -10.34
C LEU A 222 -3.86 16.26 -11.28
N HIS A 223 -2.70 16.61 -10.71
CA HIS A 223 -1.57 17.19 -11.41
C HIS A 223 -0.31 16.33 -11.26
N LYS A 224 0.75 16.71 -11.99
CA LYS A 224 2.06 16.10 -11.87
C LYS A 224 2.66 16.30 -10.47
N THR A 225 3.48 15.34 -10.06
CA THR A 225 4.28 15.42 -8.84
C THR A 225 5.55 14.59 -8.98
N GLU A 226 6.53 14.88 -8.15
CA GLU A 226 7.66 14.01 -7.84
C GLU A 226 7.52 13.56 -6.39
N TYR A 227 7.60 12.25 -6.15
CA TYR A 227 7.28 11.69 -4.85
C TYR A 227 8.17 10.49 -4.53
N SER A 228 8.72 10.48 -3.33
CA SER A 228 9.49 9.35 -2.81
C SER A 228 8.63 8.53 -1.85
N VAL A 229 8.54 7.22 -2.12
CA VAL A 229 7.81 6.27 -1.26
C VAL A 229 8.50 6.14 0.09
N ILE A 230 7.72 6.09 1.18
CA ILE A 230 8.27 5.89 2.52
C ILE A 230 9.04 4.57 2.66
N PRO A 231 10.00 4.45 3.59
CA PRO A 231 10.67 3.20 3.91
C PRO A 231 9.70 2.11 4.37
N ASP A 232 10.02 0.83 4.06
CA ASP A 232 9.16 -0.30 4.41
C ASP A 232 9.31 -0.71 5.88
N GLN A 233 8.33 -0.35 6.68
CA GLN A 233 8.26 -0.75 8.10
C GLN A 233 8.17 -2.26 8.30
N ILE A 234 7.64 -3.00 7.32
CA ILE A 234 7.49 -4.47 7.41
C ILE A 234 8.85 -5.13 7.19
N GLU A 235 9.62 -4.65 6.21
CA GLU A 235 11.00 -5.07 5.99
C GLU A 235 11.87 -4.75 7.22
N ALA A 236 11.81 -3.50 7.70
CA ALA A 236 12.51 -3.07 8.90
C ALA A 236 12.18 -3.94 10.12
N GLY A 237 10.91 -4.15 10.41
CA GLY A 237 10.46 -5.00 11.50
C GLY A 237 10.95 -6.46 11.34
N THR A 238 11.01 -6.97 10.12
CA THR A 238 11.53 -8.32 9.84
C THR A 238 13.00 -8.44 10.24
N PHE A 239 13.84 -7.46 9.89
CA PHE A 239 15.26 -7.46 10.30
C PHE A 239 15.42 -7.23 11.80
N MET A 240 14.57 -6.40 12.42
CA MET A 240 14.56 -6.22 13.89
C MET A 240 14.26 -7.55 14.60
N PHE A 241 13.23 -8.29 14.17
CA PHE A 241 12.91 -9.59 14.73
C PHE A 241 13.98 -10.65 14.43
N ALA A 242 14.61 -10.61 13.24
CA ALA A 242 15.70 -11.52 12.90
C ALA A 242 16.91 -11.30 13.84
N ALA A 243 17.29 -10.05 14.11
CA ALA A 243 18.36 -9.71 15.05
C ALA A 243 18.01 -10.17 16.48
N ALA A 244 16.76 -9.95 16.92
CA ALA A 244 16.31 -10.38 18.23
C ALA A 244 16.37 -11.92 18.40
N ALA A 245 15.91 -12.66 17.41
CA ALA A 245 15.81 -14.12 17.46
C ALA A 245 17.18 -14.81 17.28
N ALA A 246 18.03 -14.32 16.41
CA ALA A 246 19.36 -14.90 16.17
C ALA A 246 20.41 -14.47 17.19
N GLY A 247 20.16 -13.38 17.91
CA GLY A 247 21.16 -12.66 18.68
C GLY A 247 22.09 -11.84 17.81
N GLY A 248 22.82 -10.92 18.40
CA GLY A 248 23.78 -10.06 17.72
C GLY A 248 23.49 -8.58 17.88
N ASP A 249 23.97 -7.77 16.94
CA ASP A 249 23.95 -6.32 16.96
C ASP A 249 23.71 -5.80 15.53
N VAL A 250 22.50 -5.35 15.23
CA VAL A 250 22.07 -4.90 13.89
C VAL A 250 21.56 -3.48 13.94
N LEU A 251 22.11 -2.63 13.06
CA LEU A 251 21.62 -1.30 12.78
C LEU A 251 20.73 -1.32 11.53
N VAL A 252 19.46 -1.04 11.71
CA VAL A 252 18.47 -0.93 10.62
C VAL A 252 18.33 0.54 10.24
N LYS A 253 18.79 0.89 9.04
CA LYS A 253 18.92 2.26 8.52
C LYS A 253 17.82 2.59 7.51
N ASP A 254 17.69 3.88 7.23
CA ASP A 254 16.67 4.40 6.30
C ASP A 254 15.27 3.99 6.73
N VAL A 255 14.93 4.25 7.98
CA VAL A 255 13.61 3.96 8.55
C VAL A 255 12.99 5.21 9.17
N ILE A 256 11.70 5.17 9.38
CA ILE A 256 10.98 6.14 10.20
C ILE A 256 10.69 5.45 11.55
N PRO A 257 11.47 5.73 12.63
CA PRO A 257 11.34 5.01 13.90
C PRO A 257 9.92 5.04 14.47
N LYS A 258 9.19 6.14 14.27
CA LYS A 258 7.81 6.28 14.67
C LYS A 258 6.87 5.22 14.05
N HIS A 259 7.18 4.71 12.88
CA HIS A 259 6.42 3.61 12.26
C HIS A 259 6.70 2.24 12.90
N LEU A 260 7.75 2.16 13.72
CA LEU A 260 8.23 0.95 14.37
C LEU A 260 7.95 0.90 15.88
N GLU A 261 7.29 1.93 16.46
CA GLU A 261 7.06 2.06 17.92
C GLU A 261 6.49 0.78 18.55
N ALA A 262 5.49 0.15 17.91
CA ALA A 262 4.89 -1.07 18.41
C ALA A 262 5.86 -2.26 18.39
N THR A 263 6.71 -2.35 17.35
CA THR A 263 7.73 -3.39 17.21
C THR A 263 8.83 -3.18 18.24
N THR A 264 9.33 -1.94 18.37
CA THR A 264 10.33 -1.53 19.35
C THR A 264 9.85 -1.86 20.77
N ALA A 265 8.63 -1.46 21.13
CA ALA A 265 8.07 -1.73 22.46
C ALA A 265 8.04 -3.24 22.79
N LYS A 266 7.64 -4.08 21.83
CA LYS A 266 7.58 -5.54 22.03
C LYS A 266 8.97 -6.17 22.10
N LEU A 267 9.95 -5.68 21.37
CA LEU A 267 11.33 -6.15 21.45
C LEU A 267 11.97 -5.77 22.79
N VAL A 268 11.70 -4.57 23.29
CA VAL A 268 12.14 -4.14 24.64
C VAL A 268 11.50 -5.00 25.72
N GLU A 269 10.18 -5.25 25.67
CA GLU A 269 9.48 -6.18 26.58
C GLU A 269 10.06 -7.60 26.53
N ALA A 270 10.52 -8.04 25.35
CA ALA A 270 11.18 -9.33 25.16
C ALA A 270 12.65 -9.35 25.63
N GLY A 271 13.17 -8.25 26.18
CA GLY A 271 14.52 -8.15 26.74
C GLY A 271 15.62 -7.73 25.78
N CYS A 272 15.27 -7.31 24.56
CA CYS A 272 16.26 -6.71 23.65
C CYS A 272 16.60 -5.29 24.09
N LYS A 273 17.86 -4.88 23.86
CA LYS A 273 18.22 -3.46 23.90
C LYS A 273 17.92 -2.86 22.54
N VAL A 274 17.12 -1.79 22.51
CA VAL A 274 16.80 -1.05 21.31
C VAL A 274 17.23 0.41 21.47
N GLU A 275 17.97 0.93 20.50
CA GLU A 275 18.40 2.31 20.43
C GLU A 275 17.80 2.97 19.17
N GLU A 276 17.09 4.08 19.35
CA GLU A 276 16.46 4.82 18.25
C GLU A 276 17.31 6.04 17.90
N PHE A 277 17.48 6.30 16.58
CA PHE A 277 18.12 7.46 16.00
C PHE A 277 17.09 8.17 15.10
N ASP A 278 17.49 9.25 14.43
CA ASP A 278 16.58 10.04 13.60
C ASP A 278 16.00 9.22 12.43
N ASP A 279 16.83 8.37 11.80
CA ASP A 279 16.50 7.57 10.62
C ASP A 279 16.95 6.10 10.73
N ALA A 280 17.27 5.63 11.93
CA ALA A 280 17.75 4.28 12.17
C ALA A 280 17.28 3.72 13.52
N VAL A 281 17.24 2.39 13.62
CA VAL A 281 16.98 1.66 14.86
C VAL A 281 18.02 0.56 15.01
N ARG A 282 18.72 0.51 16.16
CA ARG A 282 19.70 -0.53 16.49
C ARG A 282 19.11 -1.53 17.46
N ILE A 283 19.24 -2.80 17.14
CA ILE A 283 18.77 -3.92 17.96
C ILE A 283 19.97 -4.71 18.44
N ILE A 284 20.08 -4.90 19.77
CA ILE A 284 21.12 -5.72 20.41
C ILE A 284 20.41 -6.80 21.23
N SER A 285 20.75 -8.06 20.96
CA SER A 285 20.17 -9.22 21.64
C SER A 285 21.23 -10.29 21.88
N ASP A 286 21.12 -11.03 22.98
CA ASP A 286 21.92 -12.23 23.23
C ASP A 286 21.26 -13.53 22.68
N GLY A 287 20.12 -13.38 22.00
CA GLY A 287 19.34 -14.49 21.44
C GLY A 287 18.58 -15.30 22.47
N LYS A 288 18.59 -14.90 23.75
CA LYS A 288 17.88 -15.59 24.86
C LYS A 288 16.65 -14.80 25.25
N LEU A 289 15.63 -14.88 24.41
CA LEU A 289 14.37 -14.20 24.68
C LEU A 289 13.52 -14.99 25.68
N PRO A 290 12.83 -14.33 26.62
CA PRO A 290 11.88 -14.99 27.50
C PRO A 290 10.73 -15.56 26.66
N VAL A 291 10.22 -16.71 27.11
CA VAL A 291 9.06 -17.34 26.46
C VAL A 291 7.82 -16.48 26.69
N SER A 292 7.19 -16.06 25.63
CA SER A 292 5.86 -15.44 25.67
C SER A 292 4.85 -16.32 24.95
N TYR A 293 3.66 -16.47 25.52
CA TYR A 293 2.57 -17.23 24.92
C TYR A 293 1.50 -16.26 24.42
N THR A 294 1.14 -16.37 23.15
CA THR A 294 0.00 -15.65 22.58
C THR A 294 -1.34 -16.33 22.89
N HIS A 295 -1.30 -17.59 23.28
CA HIS A 295 -2.47 -18.39 23.69
C HIS A 295 -2.14 -19.19 24.95
N LEU A 296 -2.92 -19.00 25.99
CA LEU A 296 -3.01 -19.94 27.11
C LEU A 296 -3.94 -21.08 26.64
N THR A 297 -3.40 -22.22 26.32
CA THR A 297 -4.19 -23.46 26.27
C THR A 297 -4.44 -23.89 27.70
N LEU A 298 -5.68 -23.77 28.14
CA LEU A 298 -6.18 -24.40 29.36
C LEU A 298 -6.31 -25.91 29.17
#